data_ab831484dda2704e7413cbb74e930ad2
#
_entry.id   ab831484dda2704e7413cbb74e930ad2
#
_cell.length_a   1.000
_cell.length_b   1.000
_cell.length_c   1.000
_cell.angle_alpha   90.00
_cell.angle_beta   90.00
_cell.angle_gamma   90.00
#
_symmetry.space_group_name_H-M   'P 1'
#
loop_
_entity.id
_entity.type
_entity.pdbx_description
1 polymer ?
#
loop_
_entity_poly.entity_id
_entity_poly.type
_entity_poly.pdbx_seq_one_letter_code
_entity_poly.pdbx_strand_id
1 'polypeptide(L)'
;MKLEKSMNGFKNASRNMLIAAAAVLGTVTLMVGCAPQETTTGAANKSAPVRLQGAGSTFDTPLFSKVFDSYQKQTGVEVNYQSIGSGGGVQQLIKGIVDFGASDYPLNDEQTKNAEAAGGPVVHVPVTMGAVAIGYNLPVDDLKLDGDTLSGIYLGKITKWNDPKIAALNPGVKLPNTAVVVVHRAEGSGTTFIFTSYLAAVNPEWKSKVGASGSVSWPAGVGAKGSEGVSGQVINTPGAIGYFELAYAKQNNIKSALLKNAAGKFVGPTAAGAAAAGAGSASNMPADLKAVFVNAPGEESYPIAGFSWIIVYQNQKDAAKGKAMVDMLKYVVTTGQQFAEPLDYAPLPKEVQDLDLKAIATINVAGQAQQ
;
A
#
# COMPACT_ATOMS: atom_id res chain seq x y z
N MET A 1 -38.49 36.01 33.23
CA MET A 1 -39.65 36.42 32.42
C MET A 1 -39.65 35.40 31.26
N LYS A 2 -40.34 34.25 31.45
CA LYS A 2 -41.62 33.85 30.84
C LYS A 2 -41.51 33.86 29.31
N LEU A 3 -41.78 32.84 28.52
CA LEU A 3 -42.70 31.69 28.54
C LEU A 3 -42.18 30.72 27.47
N GLU A 4 -42.03 29.45 27.68
CA GLU A 4 -43.02 28.34 27.71
C GLU A 4 -43.87 28.17 26.43
N LYS A 5 -43.79 26.87 25.96
CA LYS A 5 -44.83 26.09 25.31
C LYS A 5 -45.03 26.15 23.79
N SER A 6 -44.82 25.03 23.13
CA SER A 6 -45.93 24.25 22.59
C SER A 6 -45.52 22.82 22.21
N MET A 7 -45.99 21.86 23.00
CA MET A 7 -46.19 20.44 22.68
C MET A 7 -47.56 20.27 21.97
N ASN A 8 -47.64 19.31 21.08
CA ASN A 8 -48.74 18.40 20.76
C ASN A 8 -48.58 18.00 19.28
N GLY A 9 -48.52 16.80 18.81
CA GLY A 9 -49.19 15.58 19.29
C GLY A 9 -50.02 15.02 18.15
N PHE A 10 -49.68 13.89 17.61
CA PHE A 10 -50.70 13.04 16.98
C PHE A 10 -50.33 11.56 17.20
N LYS A 11 -51.19 10.92 17.97
CA LYS A 11 -51.28 9.47 18.23
C LYS A 11 -52.23 8.82 17.24
N ASN A 12 -51.92 7.54 16.96
CA ASN A 12 -52.85 6.44 16.68
C ASN A 12 -53.64 6.42 15.36
N ALA A 13 -53.42 5.32 14.61
CA ALA A 13 -54.51 4.45 14.19
C ALA A 13 -53.98 3.05 13.80
N SER A 14 -54.15 2.14 14.73
CA SER A 14 -54.25 0.70 14.47
C SER A 14 -55.61 0.41 13.82
N ARG A 15 -55.67 -0.50 12.83
CA ARG A 15 -56.90 -1.27 12.60
C ARG A 15 -56.63 -2.56 11.84
N ASN A 16 -56.91 -3.63 12.53
CA ASN A 16 -57.06 -4.99 12.08
C ASN A 16 -58.05 -5.13 10.91
N MET A 17 -57.77 -6.05 9.99
CA MET A 17 -58.84 -6.73 9.25
C MET A 17 -58.47 -8.20 9.07
N LEU A 18 -59.18 -9.01 9.77
CA LEU A 18 -59.30 -10.48 9.69
C LEU A 18 -60.35 -10.84 8.62
N ILE A 19 -60.35 -12.15 8.21
CA ILE A 19 -61.42 -12.95 7.57
C ILE A 19 -61.30 -12.97 6.02
N ALA A 20 -61.27 -14.10 5.31
CA ALA A 20 -62.02 -15.36 5.49
C ALA A 20 -61.38 -16.52 4.73
N ALA A 21 -61.51 -17.70 5.33
CA ALA A 21 -61.25 -18.99 4.71
C ALA A 21 -62.40 -19.38 3.72
N ALA A 22 -62.04 -20.00 2.59
CA ALA A 22 -62.93 -20.80 1.81
C ALA A 22 -62.26 -22.09 1.37
N ALA A 23 -62.66 -23.20 1.96
CA ALA A 23 -62.26 -24.52 1.58
C ALA A 23 -63.09 -24.95 0.32
N VAL A 24 -62.34 -25.38 -0.72
CA VAL A 24 -62.95 -26.12 -1.83
C VAL A 24 -62.23 -27.47 -1.91
N LEU A 25 -62.95 -28.54 -1.48
CA LEU A 25 -62.61 -29.93 -1.74
C LEU A 25 -62.81 -30.21 -3.24
N GLY A 26 -61.74 -30.50 -3.93
CA GLY A 26 -61.79 -31.05 -5.29
C GLY A 26 -61.02 -32.36 -5.34
N THR A 27 -61.68 -33.48 -5.35
CA THR A 27 -61.15 -34.82 -5.63
C THR A 27 -60.63 -34.88 -7.05
N VAL A 28 -59.30 -35.14 -7.22
CA VAL A 28 -58.75 -35.50 -8.53
C VAL A 28 -58.00 -36.82 -8.41
N THR A 29 -58.44 -37.70 -9.25
CA THR A 29 -58.10 -39.09 -9.51
C THR A 29 -56.59 -39.26 -9.80
N LEU A 30 -55.97 -40.24 -9.14
CA LEU A 30 -54.56 -40.67 -9.49
C LEU A 30 -54.61 -41.36 -10.88
N MET A 31 -53.92 -40.77 -11.82
CA MET A 31 -53.39 -41.48 -12.97
C MET A 31 -51.88 -41.65 -12.76
N VAL A 32 -51.44 -42.90 -12.53
CA VAL A 32 -50.02 -43.28 -12.52
C VAL A 32 -49.56 -43.35 -13.97
N GLY A 33 -48.90 -42.30 -14.42
CA GLY A 33 -48.15 -42.28 -15.68
C GLY A 33 -46.68 -42.47 -15.38
N CYS A 34 -46.11 -43.62 -15.76
CA CYS A 34 -44.65 -43.81 -15.83
C CYS A 34 -44.07 -42.87 -16.89
N ALA A 35 -43.46 -41.76 -16.46
CA ALA A 35 -42.56 -40.96 -17.29
C ALA A 35 -41.13 -41.43 -17.06
N PRO A 36 -40.29 -41.50 -18.09
CA PRO A 36 -38.89 -41.88 -17.93
C PRO A 36 -38.19 -40.79 -17.08
N GLN A 37 -37.49 -41.26 -16.06
CA GLN A 37 -36.66 -40.45 -15.20
C GLN A 37 -35.48 -39.92 -16.05
N GLU A 38 -35.56 -38.68 -16.49
CA GLU A 38 -34.38 -37.97 -17.02
C GLU A 38 -33.37 -37.88 -15.88
N THR A 39 -32.30 -38.64 -16.04
CA THR A 39 -31.08 -38.45 -15.25
C THR A 39 -30.56 -37.06 -15.52
N THR A 40 -30.89 -36.11 -14.64
CA THR A 40 -30.21 -34.83 -14.56
C THR A 40 -28.74 -35.12 -14.30
N THR A 41 -27.97 -35.17 -15.38
CA THR A 41 -26.52 -35.10 -15.32
C THR A 41 -26.15 -33.93 -14.46
N GLY A 42 -25.36 -34.21 -13.39
CA GLY A 42 -25.05 -33.32 -12.32
C GLY A 42 -24.64 -31.92 -12.80
N ALA A 43 -25.39 -30.95 -12.33
CA ALA A 43 -24.87 -29.59 -12.26
C ALA A 43 -23.59 -29.66 -11.44
N ALA A 44 -22.45 -29.49 -12.09
CA ALA A 44 -21.17 -29.35 -11.43
C ALA A 44 -21.37 -28.26 -10.38
N ASN A 45 -21.27 -28.65 -9.13
CA ASN A 45 -21.32 -27.74 -8.00
C ASN A 45 -20.15 -26.75 -8.19
N LYS A 46 -20.39 -25.61 -8.83
CA LYS A 46 -19.39 -24.54 -8.89
C LYS A 46 -19.13 -24.15 -7.44
N SER A 47 -18.06 -24.69 -6.88
CA SER A 47 -17.58 -24.22 -5.58
C SER A 47 -17.52 -22.69 -5.62
N ALA A 48 -17.93 -22.06 -4.53
CA ALA A 48 -17.87 -20.60 -4.43
C ALA A 48 -16.44 -20.14 -4.78
N PRO A 49 -16.28 -19.02 -5.51
CA PRO A 49 -14.97 -18.53 -5.88
C PRO A 49 -14.11 -18.31 -4.64
N VAL A 50 -12.86 -18.75 -4.69
CA VAL A 50 -11.91 -18.51 -3.61
C VAL A 50 -11.66 -17.01 -3.51
N ARG A 51 -11.71 -16.48 -2.28
CA ARG A 51 -11.47 -15.07 -1.98
C ARG A 51 -10.30 -14.94 -1.04
N LEU A 52 -9.34 -14.10 -1.41
CA LEU A 52 -8.22 -13.68 -0.58
C LEU A 52 -8.47 -12.27 -0.06
N GLN A 53 -8.21 -12.08 1.23
CA GLN A 53 -8.31 -10.77 1.89
C GLN A 53 -6.90 -10.26 2.18
N GLY A 54 -6.58 -9.07 1.69
CA GLY A 54 -5.33 -8.40 1.97
C GLY A 54 -5.54 -7.01 2.53
N ALA A 55 -4.56 -6.52 3.28
CA ALA A 55 -4.57 -5.14 3.75
C ALA A 55 -3.15 -4.60 3.93
N GLY A 56 -2.99 -3.29 3.80
CA GLY A 56 -1.68 -2.68 4.10
C GLY A 56 -1.36 -1.46 3.30
N SER A 57 -0.17 -1.47 2.73
CA SER A 57 0.47 -0.34 2.08
C SER A 57 -0.44 0.40 1.10
N THR A 58 -0.50 1.71 1.22
CA THR A 58 -1.14 2.59 0.24
C THR A 58 -0.21 2.87 -0.94
N PHE A 59 1.10 2.61 -0.78
CA PHE A 59 2.10 2.69 -1.82
C PHE A 59 1.76 1.76 -2.99
N ASP A 60 1.32 0.53 -2.70
CA ASP A 60 1.05 -0.50 -3.70
C ASP A 60 -0.33 -0.40 -4.36
N THR A 61 -1.24 0.42 -3.83
CA THR A 61 -2.65 0.39 -4.23
C THR A 61 -2.87 0.56 -5.74
N PRO A 62 -2.20 1.50 -6.45
CA PRO A 62 -2.35 1.62 -7.90
C PRO A 62 -1.93 0.36 -8.65
N LEU A 63 -0.81 -0.27 -8.26
CA LEU A 63 -0.30 -1.49 -8.86
C LEU A 63 -1.20 -2.68 -8.54
N PHE A 64 -1.53 -2.90 -7.26
CA PHE A 64 -2.35 -4.02 -6.81
C PHE A 64 -3.74 -4.02 -7.42
N SER A 65 -4.36 -2.85 -7.57
CA SER A 65 -5.66 -2.73 -8.25
C SER A 65 -5.61 -3.32 -9.67
N LYS A 66 -4.52 -3.07 -10.40
CA LYS A 66 -4.35 -3.57 -11.77
C LYS A 66 -3.96 -5.05 -11.81
N VAL A 67 -3.02 -5.45 -10.96
CA VAL A 67 -2.52 -6.83 -10.89
C VAL A 67 -3.60 -7.79 -10.44
N PHE A 68 -4.34 -7.45 -9.39
CA PHE A 68 -5.40 -8.32 -8.83
C PHE A 68 -6.62 -8.39 -9.74
N ASP A 69 -7.02 -7.29 -10.42
CA ASP A 69 -8.05 -7.33 -11.46
C ASP A 69 -7.67 -8.29 -12.61
N SER A 70 -6.42 -8.21 -13.07
CA SER A 70 -5.91 -9.09 -14.12
C SER A 70 -5.84 -10.56 -13.65
N TYR A 71 -5.37 -10.80 -12.43
CA TYR A 71 -5.33 -12.14 -11.84
C TYR A 71 -6.72 -12.76 -11.70
N GLN A 72 -7.70 -11.98 -11.20
CA GLN A 72 -9.10 -12.43 -11.09
C GLN A 72 -9.70 -12.79 -12.44
N LYS A 73 -9.45 -11.99 -13.48
CA LYS A 73 -9.93 -12.28 -14.84
C LYS A 73 -9.38 -13.57 -15.41
N GLN A 74 -8.14 -13.95 -15.07
CA GLN A 74 -7.49 -15.14 -15.57
C GLN A 74 -7.85 -16.41 -14.77
N THR A 75 -8.06 -16.29 -13.47
CA THR A 75 -8.16 -17.43 -12.56
C THR A 75 -9.52 -17.60 -11.90
N GLY A 76 -10.33 -16.55 -11.87
CA GLY A 76 -11.58 -16.50 -11.10
C GLY A 76 -11.37 -16.29 -9.58
N VAL A 77 -10.13 -16.22 -9.09
CA VAL A 77 -9.82 -15.93 -7.67
C VAL A 77 -9.99 -14.43 -7.43
N GLU A 78 -10.83 -14.08 -6.47
CA GLU A 78 -11.04 -12.69 -6.07
C GLU A 78 -10.02 -12.29 -4.99
N VAL A 79 -9.32 -11.18 -5.20
CA VAL A 79 -8.41 -10.59 -4.21
C VAL A 79 -8.97 -9.25 -3.77
N ASN A 80 -9.42 -9.17 -2.52
CA ASN A 80 -9.94 -7.94 -1.92
C ASN A 80 -8.84 -7.29 -1.07
N TYR A 81 -8.37 -6.11 -1.50
CA TYR A 81 -7.27 -5.39 -0.84
C TYR A 81 -7.74 -4.10 -0.19
N GLN A 82 -7.40 -3.92 1.08
CA GLN A 82 -7.72 -2.73 1.87
C GLN A 82 -6.48 -1.84 2.03
N SER A 83 -6.51 -0.67 1.40
CA SER A 83 -5.47 0.36 1.47
C SER A 83 -5.57 1.14 2.80
N ILE A 84 -4.86 0.69 3.85
CA ILE A 84 -4.97 1.22 5.22
C ILE A 84 -3.64 1.62 5.85
N GLY A 85 -2.55 1.56 5.08
CA GLY A 85 -1.18 1.78 5.50
C GLY A 85 -0.50 0.49 6.02
N SER A 86 0.82 0.43 5.85
CA SER A 86 1.63 -0.76 6.17
C SER A 86 1.45 -1.22 7.62
N GLY A 87 1.44 -0.29 8.57
CA GLY A 87 1.24 -0.62 9.99
C GLY A 87 -0.11 -1.30 10.25
N GLY A 88 -1.18 -0.82 9.59
CA GLY A 88 -2.51 -1.42 9.67
C GLY A 88 -2.56 -2.82 9.07
N GLY A 89 -1.90 -3.02 7.91
CA GLY A 89 -1.82 -4.32 7.24
C GLY A 89 -1.09 -5.37 8.07
N VAL A 90 0.08 -5.01 8.61
CA VAL A 90 0.86 -5.88 9.52
C VAL A 90 0.04 -6.27 10.73
N GLN A 91 -0.65 -5.31 11.37
CA GLN A 91 -1.49 -5.62 12.53
C GLN A 91 -2.67 -6.52 12.20
N GLN A 92 -3.33 -6.32 11.05
CA GLN A 92 -4.44 -7.18 10.63
C GLN A 92 -3.96 -8.60 10.29
N LEU A 93 -2.78 -8.74 9.68
CA LEU A 93 -2.17 -10.05 9.45
C LEU A 93 -1.90 -10.77 10.79
N ILE A 94 -1.24 -10.11 11.74
CA ILE A 94 -0.93 -10.68 13.07
C ILE A 94 -2.21 -11.10 13.82
N LYS A 95 -3.29 -10.32 13.69
CA LYS A 95 -4.58 -10.65 14.29
C LYS A 95 -5.38 -11.71 13.52
N GLY A 96 -4.89 -12.22 12.38
CA GLY A 96 -5.59 -13.18 11.54
C GLY A 96 -6.87 -12.65 10.88
N ILE A 97 -6.97 -11.32 10.70
CA ILE A 97 -8.13 -10.66 10.07
C ILE A 97 -8.03 -10.78 8.55
N VAL A 98 -6.82 -10.77 8.00
CA VAL A 98 -6.54 -10.88 6.57
C VAL A 98 -5.65 -12.09 6.26
N ASP A 99 -5.69 -12.55 5.03
CA ASP A 99 -4.89 -13.67 4.55
C ASP A 99 -3.43 -13.23 4.25
N PHE A 100 -3.23 -11.95 3.89
CA PHE A 100 -1.90 -11.36 3.70
C PHE A 100 -1.84 -9.88 4.12
N GLY A 101 -0.67 -9.46 4.56
CA GLY A 101 -0.33 -8.04 4.77
C GLY A 101 0.51 -7.48 3.64
N ALA A 102 0.47 -6.17 3.40
CA ALA A 102 1.41 -5.49 2.52
C ALA A 102 2.10 -4.33 3.23
N SER A 103 3.40 -4.19 3.01
CA SER A 103 4.23 -3.21 3.72
C SER A 103 5.45 -2.78 2.91
N ASP A 104 5.80 -1.48 2.97
CA ASP A 104 7.02 -0.94 2.36
C ASP A 104 8.19 -0.91 3.36
N TYR A 105 8.09 -1.71 4.42
CA TYR A 105 9.18 -2.05 5.32
C TYR A 105 9.01 -3.48 5.83
N PRO A 106 10.13 -4.21 6.07
CA PRO A 106 10.05 -5.54 6.63
C PRO A 106 9.60 -5.50 8.10
N LEU A 107 9.02 -6.59 8.60
CA LEU A 107 8.69 -6.71 10.02
C LEU A 107 9.95 -6.51 10.86
N ASN A 108 9.84 -5.66 11.89
CA ASN A 108 10.86 -5.56 12.92
C ASN A 108 10.81 -6.77 13.87
N ASP A 109 11.77 -6.87 14.80
CA ASP A 109 11.90 -8.00 15.73
C ASP A 109 10.64 -8.21 16.57
N GLU A 110 10.02 -7.13 17.05
CA GLU A 110 8.79 -7.18 17.85
C GLU A 110 7.61 -7.69 17.01
N GLN A 111 7.43 -7.14 15.82
CA GLN A 111 6.38 -7.57 14.89
C GLN A 111 6.57 -9.02 14.46
N THR A 112 7.83 -9.43 14.21
CA THR A 112 8.17 -10.81 13.86
C THR A 112 7.79 -11.76 14.99
N LYS A 113 8.19 -11.47 16.24
CA LYS A 113 7.82 -12.27 17.42
C LYS A 113 6.30 -12.35 17.61
N ASN A 114 5.60 -11.23 17.42
CA ASN A 114 4.14 -11.19 17.55
C ASN A 114 3.46 -12.02 16.45
N ALA A 115 3.96 -11.97 15.20
CA ALA A 115 3.46 -12.79 14.11
C ALA A 115 3.72 -14.28 14.35
N GLU A 116 4.94 -14.65 14.78
CA GLU A 116 5.30 -16.04 15.12
C GLU A 116 4.42 -16.62 16.22
N ALA A 117 4.16 -15.83 17.25
CA ALA A 117 3.28 -16.24 18.35
C ALA A 117 1.82 -16.42 17.93
N ALA A 118 1.35 -15.63 16.93
CA ALA A 118 -0.04 -15.65 16.48
C ALA A 118 -0.33 -16.73 15.43
N GLY A 119 0.59 -16.96 14.49
CA GLY A 119 0.34 -17.85 13.34
C GLY A 119 1.54 -18.66 12.87
N GLY A 120 2.72 -18.46 13.45
CA GLY A 120 3.98 -19.08 13.04
C GLY A 120 4.86 -18.20 12.16
N PRO A 121 5.90 -18.75 11.55
CA PRO A 121 6.82 -18.01 10.70
C PRO A 121 6.11 -17.32 9.54
N VAL A 122 6.64 -16.16 9.15
CA VAL A 122 6.16 -15.38 8.01
C VAL A 122 7.18 -15.34 6.89
N VAL A 123 6.70 -15.28 5.66
CA VAL A 123 7.49 -15.09 4.44
C VAL A 123 7.28 -13.67 3.95
N HIS A 124 8.38 -12.96 3.69
CA HIS A 124 8.38 -11.67 3.01
C HIS A 124 8.64 -11.89 1.53
N VAL A 125 7.74 -11.41 0.69
CA VAL A 125 7.84 -11.53 -0.78
C VAL A 125 7.90 -10.10 -1.34
N PRO A 126 9.07 -9.60 -1.78
CA PRO A 126 9.16 -8.36 -2.56
C PRO A 126 8.21 -8.41 -3.75
N VAL A 127 7.48 -7.36 -4.02
CA VAL A 127 6.48 -7.34 -5.11
C VAL A 127 6.72 -6.24 -6.12
N THR A 128 7.38 -5.18 -5.71
CA THR A 128 7.77 -4.06 -6.58
C THR A 128 8.82 -3.19 -5.91
N MET A 129 9.40 -2.30 -6.68
CA MET A 129 10.18 -1.17 -6.18
C MET A 129 9.52 0.12 -6.65
N GLY A 130 9.62 1.19 -5.86
CA GLY A 130 9.10 2.48 -6.26
C GLY A 130 9.87 3.64 -5.66
N ALA A 131 9.62 4.83 -6.21
CA ALA A 131 10.18 6.09 -5.77
C ALA A 131 9.19 6.81 -4.85
N VAL A 132 9.69 7.29 -3.71
CA VAL A 132 8.93 8.22 -2.85
C VAL A 132 9.12 9.63 -3.38
N ALA A 133 8.15 10.14 -4.12
CA ALA A 133 8.15 11.49 -4.66
C ALA A 133 7.98 12.52 -3.54
N ILE A 134 8.75 13.61 -3.61
CA ILE A 134 8.60 14.79 -2.76
C ILE A 134 7.75 15.80 -3.52
N GLY A 135 6.44 15.71 -3.30
CA GLY A 135 5.47 16.57 -3.97
C GLY A 135 5.37 17.94 -3.31
N TYR A 136 5.17 18.98 -4.11
CA TYR A 136 5.04 20.35 -3.61
C TYR A 136 3.99 21.16 -4.36
N ASN A 137 3.45 22.20 -3.72
CA ASN A 137 2.48 23.13 -4.29
C ASN A 137 3.03 24.54 -4.35
N LEU A 138 3.83 24.81 -5.37
CA LEU A 138 4.40 26.13 -5.66
C LEU A 138 4.28 26.48 -7.15
N PRO A 139 4.27 27.78 -7.51
CA PRO A 139 4.25 28.23 -8.91
C PRO A 139 5.67 28.23 -9.52
N VAL A 140 6.48 27.22 -9.17
CA VAL A 140 7.82 27.01 -9.73
C VAL A 140 7.95 25.58 -10.24
N ASP A 141 8.78 25.35 -11.23
CA ASP A 141 9.11 24.03 -11.76
C ASP A 141 10.53 23.64 -11.33
N ASP A 142 10.84 22.35 -11.44
CA ASP A 142 12.17 21.78 -11.20
C ASP A 142 12.83 22.21 -9.88
N LEU A 143 12.03 22.34 -8.81
CA LEU A 143 12.52 22.68 -7.48
C LEU A 143 13.60 21.66 -7.06
N LYS A 144 14.79 22.14 -6.73
CA LYS A 144 15.93 21.33 -6.28
C LYS A 144 16.04 21.37 -4.76
N LEU A 145 16.12 20.20 -4.16
CA LEU A 145 16.40 20.03 -2.73
C LEU A 145 17.52 19.01 -2.53
N ASP A 146 18.27 19.16 -1.47
CA ASP A 146 19.21 18.16 -0.98
C ASP A 146 18.75 17.59 0.37
N GLY A 147 19.46 16.60 0.88
CA GLY A 147 19.11 15.94 2.14
C GLY A 147 19.07 16.88 3.33
N ASP A 148 19.94 17.89 3.37
CA ASP A 148 19.99 18.86 4.46
C ASP A 148 18.83 19.84 4.43
N THR A 149 18.47 20.35 3.25
CA THR A 149 17.32 21.25 3.10
C THR A 149 16.01 20.51 3.37
N LEU A 150 15.85 19.29 2.84
CA LEU A 150 14.67 18.47 3.07
C LEU A 150 14.52 18.11 4.56
N SER A 151 15.61 17.68 5.21
CA SER A 151 15.63 17.44 6.66
C SER A 151 15.31 18.72 7.44
N GLY A 152 15.87 19.86 7.05
CA GLY A 152 15.61 21.16 7.68
C GLY A 152 14.14 21.58 7.61
N ILE A 153 13.46 21.29 6.51
CA ILE A 153 12.02 21.52 6.34
C ILE A 153 11.23 20.64 7.34
N TYR A 154 11.47 19.33 7.36
CA TYR A 154 10.73 18.40 8.24
C TYR A 154 11.10 18.51 9.72
N LEU A 155 12.28 19.08 10.04
CA LEU A 155 12.65 19.49 11.41
C LEU A 155 11.99 20.82 11.84
N GLY A 156 11.27 21.50 10.96
CA GLY A 156 10.66 22.79 11.24
C GLY A 156 11.65 23.97 11.33
N LYS A 157 12.88 23.79 10.82
CA LYS A 157 13.94 24.81 10.82
C LYS A 157 13.86 25.72 9.59
N ILE A 158 13.45 25.17 8.45
CA ILE A 158 13.20 25.91 7.23
C ILE A 158 11.67 26.06 7.12
N THR A 159 11.21 27.29 7.35
CA THR A 159 9.78 27.59 7.46
C THR A 159 9.24 28.41 6.30
N LYS A 160 10.11 28.84 5.38
CA LYS A 160 9.73 29.60 4.19
C LYS A 160 10.41 29.07 2.95
N TRP A 161 9.72 29.13 1.82
CA TRP A 161 10.25 28.65 0.55
C TRP A 161 11.41 29.47 0.00
N ASN A 162 11.51 30.76 0.31
CA ASN A 162 12.64 31.61 -0.06
C ASN A 162 13.79 31.59 0.94
N ASP A 163 13.88 30.54 1.80
CA ASP A 163 15.03 30.35 2.69
C ASP A 163 16.33 30.34 1.88
N PRO A 164 17.40 31.01 2.36
CA PRO A 164 18.67 31.08 1.67
C PRO A 164 19.28 29.71 1.28
N LYS A 165 19.04 28.67 2.07
CA LYS A 165 19.50 27.30 1.78
C LYS A 165 18.79 26.71 0.56
N ILE A 166 17.47 26.92 0.43
CA ILE A 166 16.73 26.48 -0.75
C ILE A 166 17.13 27.34 -1.96
N ALA A 167 17.24 28.67 -1.78
CA ALA A 167 17.62 29.59 -2.85
C ALA A 167 19.00 29.26 -3.44
N ALA A 168 19.98 28.87 -2.62
CA ALA A 168 21.29 28.47 -3.07
C ALA A 168 21.31 27.25 -3.99
N LEU A 169 20.35 26.32 -3.82
CA LEU A 169 20.18 25.15 -4.69
C LEU A 169 19.40 25.47 -5.99
N ASN A 170 18.74 26.62 -6.04
CA ASN A 170 17.84 27.02 -7.11
C ASN A 170 18.23 28.40 -7.71
N PRO A 171 19.46 28.56 -8.21
CA PRO A 171 19.92 29.84 -8.75
C PRO A 171 19.03 30.27 -9.93
N GLY A 172 18.59 31.54 -9.92
CA GLY A 172 17.72 32.09 -10.96
C GLY A 172 16.23 31.80 -10.79
N VAL A 173 15.83 30.92 -9.87
CA VAL A 173 14.41 30.65 -9.57
C VAL A 173 13.89 31.68 -8.56
N LYS A 174 12.79 32.35 -8.89
CA LYS A 174 12.12 33.28 -7.97
C LYS A 174 11.24 32.51 -6.98
N LEU A 175 11.84 32.09 -5.88
CA LEU A 175 11.12 31.39 -4.81
C LEU A 175 10.19 32.38 -4.06
N PRO A 176 8.93 31.97 -3.78
CA PRO A 176 7.97 32.84 -3.10
C PRO A 176 8.29 32.95 -1.60
N ASN A 177 7.98 34.10 -1.00
CA ASN A 177 8.02 34.29 0.46
C ASN A 177 6.77 33.66 1.12
N THR A 178 6.48 32.42 0.81
CA THR A 178 5.35 31.64 1.32
C THR A 178 5.84 30.72 2.43
N ALA A 179 5.03 30.51 3.46
CA ALA A 179 5.32 29.52 4.50
C ALA A 179 5.36 28.11 3.91
N VAL A 180 6.27 27.29 4.39
CA VAL A 180 6.31 25.86 4.10
C VAL A 180 5.25 25.16 4.97
N VAL A 181 4.33 24.44 4.35
CA VAL A 181 3.35 23.61 5.05
C VAL A 181 3.74 22.15 4.88
N VAL A 182 4.33 21.59 5.92
CA VAL A 182 4.76 20.19 5.92
C VAL A 182 3.56 19.27 6.06
N VAL A 183 3.42 18.28 5.18
CA VAL A 183 2.40 17.24 5.25
C VAL A 183 3.08 15.89 5.40
N HIS A 184 2.65 15.10 6.40
CA HIS A 184 3.20 13.77 6.68
C HIS A 184 2.08 12.74 6.87
N ARG A 185 2.43 11.46 6.97
CA ARG A 185 1.48 10.39 7.24
C ARG A 185 1.01 10.42 8.69
N ALA A 186 -0.27 10.19 8.90
CA ALA A 186 -0.87 10.18 10.24
C ALA A 186 -0.87 8.77 10.88
N GLU A 187 -0.76 7.72 10.06
CA GLU A 187 -0.74 6.31 10.49
C GLU A 187 0.63 5.67 10.30
N GLY A 188 0.79 4.42 10.76
CA GLY A 188 1.97 3.61 10.48
C GLY A 188 2.10 3.33 8.97
N SER A 189 3.18 3.82 8.35
CA SER A 189 3.37 3.89 6.91
C SER A 189 4.73 3.41 6.48
N GLY A 190 4.78 2.53 5.49
CA GLY A 190 6.02 2.12 4.86
C GLY A 190 6.68 3.24 4.06
N THR A 191 5.89 4.07 3.38
CA THR A 191 6.39 5.28 2.71
C THR A 191 7.08 6.21 3.71
N THR A 192 6.53 6.35 4.92
CA THR A 192 7.20 7.07 6.03
C THR A 192 8.51 6.40 6.41
N PHE A 193 8.56 5.07 6.49
CA PHE A 193 9.78 4.34 6.80
C PHE A 193 10.88 4.61 5.77
N ILE A 194 10.58 4.49 4.47
CA ILE A 194 11.55 4.78 3.39
C ILE A 194 12.03 6.23 3.49
N PHE A 195 11.11 7.17 3.65
CA PHE A 195 11.41 8.61 3.74
C PHE A 195 12.28 8.93 4.96
N THR A 196 11.90 8.47 6.15
CA THR A 196 12.64 8.74 7.39
C THR A 196 13.99 8.01 7.42
N SER A 197 14.11 6.84 6.79
CA SER A 197 15.36 6.13 6.60
C SER A 197 16.33 6.95 5.75
N TYR A 198 15.85 7.56 4.65
CA TYR A 198 16.66 8.48 3.85
C TYR A 198 17.11 9.68 4.67
N LEU A 199 16.20 10.37 5.37
CA LEU A 199 16.57 11.54 6.18
C LEU A 199 17.60 11.18 7.27
N ALA A 200 17.46 10.01 7.90
CA ALA A 200 18.42 9.52 8.89
C ALA A 200 19.78 9.15 8.28
N ALA A 201 19.81 8.70 7.02
CA ALA A 201 21.05 8.39 6.32
C ALA A 201 21.84 9.65 5.94
N VAL A 202 21.15 10.75 5.60
CA VAL A 202 21.79 11.97 5.07
C VAL A 202 21.94 13.10 6.09
N ASN A 203 21.23 13.06 7.23
CA ASN A 203 21.25 14.12 8.22
C ASN A 203 21.41 13.57 9.65
N PRO A 204 22.59 13.82 10.31
CA PRO A 204 22.86 13.32 11.67
C PRO A 204 21.89 13.84 12.73
N GLU A 205 21.38 15.07 12.58
CA GLU A 205 20.43 15.64 13.53
C GLU A 205 19.07 14.95 13.43
N TRP A 206 18.57 14.69 12.21
CA TRP A 206 17.39 13.89 12.01
C TRP A 206 17.57 12.50 12.64
N LYS A 207 18.69 11.83 12.34
CA LYS A 207 19.02 10.52 12.88
C LYS A 207 18.94 10.47 14.42
N SER A 208 19.49 11.50 15.08
CA SER A 208 19.57 11.53 16.56
C SER A 208 18.26 11.94 17.23
N LYS A 209 17.45 12.82 16.60
CA LYS A 209 16.24 13.40 17.21
C LYS A 209 14.97 12.66 16.84
N VAL A 210 14.88 12.14 15.63
CA VAL A 210 13.68 11.54 15.07
C VAL A 210 13.88 10.07 14.72
N GLY A 211 15.00 9.75 14.06
CA GLY A 211 15.32 8.38 13.64
C GLY A 211 14.61 7.97 12.36
N ALA A 212 14.51 6.63 12.16
CA ALA A 212 13.88 5.97 11.02
C ALA A 212 12.84 4.97 11.50
N SER A 213 11.59 5.16 11.12
CA SER A 213 10.49 4.24 11.47
C SER A 213 9.28 4.50 10.55
N GLY A 214 8.36 3.54 10.47
CA GLY A 214 7.06 3.73 9.84
C GLY A 214 6.12 4.66 10.62
N SER A 215 6.48 5.01 11.86
CA SER A 215 5.77 5.99 12.70
C SER A 215 6.80 6.71 13.58
N VAL A 216 6.85 8.02 13.48
CA VAL A 216 7.79 8.87 14.22
C VAL A 216 7.06 10.03 14.89
N SER A 217 7.70 10.65 15.88
CA SER A 217 7.25 11.93 16.45
C SER A 217 7.66 13.06 15.52
N TRP A 218 6.75 13.54 14.70
CA TRP A 218 7.02 14.57 13.72
C TRP A 218 7.31 15.91 14.40
N PRO A 219 8.46 16.56 14.08
CA PRO A 219 8.79 17.87 14.66
C PRO A 219 7.92 18.99 14.12
N ALA A 220 7.37 18.87 12.92
CA ALA A 220 6.54 19.88 12.27
C ALA A 220 5.55 19.24 11.30
N GLY A 221 4.48 19.95 11.00
CA GLY A 221 3.54 19.60 9.95
C GLY A 221 2.19 19.13 10.45
N VAL A 222 1.39 18.67 9.49
CA VAL A 222 0.05 18.11 9.70
C VAL A 222 -0.02 16.70 9.15
N GLY A 223 -0.72 15.82 9.86
CA GLY A 223 -0.92 14.44 9.46
C GLY A 223 -2.07 14.28 8.46
N ALA A 224 -1.85 13.47 7.43
CA ALA A 224 -2.89 13.05 6.50
C ALA A 224 -2.84 11.52 6.31
N LYS A 225 -4.01 10.90 6.14
CA LYS A 225 -4.13 9.44 6.05
C LYS A 225 -3.87 8.94 4.62
N GLY A 226 -2.99 7.98 4.48
CA GLY A 226 -2.65 7.36 3.19
C GLY A 226 -1.84 8.26 2.26
N SER A 227 -1.37 7.70 1.16
CA SER A 227 -0.77 8.46 0.07
C SER A 227 -1.80 9.40 -0.57
N GLU A 228 -3.05 8.96 -0.63
CA GLU A 228 -4.21 9.73 -1.09
C GLU A 228 -4.42 11.01 -0.28
N GLY A 229 -4.38 10.89 1.04
CA GLY A 229 -4.58 12.03 1.93
C GLY A 229 -3.41 13.02 1.87
N VAL A 230 -2.16 12.53 1.82
CA VAL A 230 -0.99 13.43 1.71
C VAL A 230 -0.99 14.13 0.36
N SER A 231 -1.18 13.43 -0.76
CA SER A 231 -1.21 14.02 -2.09
C SER A 231 -2.38 15.02 -2.24
N GLY A 232 -3.56 14.68 -1.72
CA GLY A 232 -4.71 15.57 -1.70
C GLY A 232 -4.48 16.84 -0.89
N GLN A 233 -3.82 16.73 0.27
CA GLN A 233 -3.46 17.90 1.09
C GLN A 233 -2.44 18.80 0.39
N VAL A 234 -1.45 18.21 -0.30
CA VAL A 234 -0.46 18.97 -1.07
C VAL A 234 -1.14 19.76 -2.20
N ILE A 235 -2.03 19.14 -2.96
CA ILE A 235 -2.75 19.80 -4.06
C ILE A 235 -3.53 21.01 -3.55
N ASN A 236 -4.23 20.86 -2.43
CA ASN A 236 -5.20 21.85 -1.95
C ASN A 236 -4.58 22.92 -1.04
N THR A 237 -3.28 22.84 -0.71
CA THR A 237 -2.64 23.77 0.21
C THR A 237 -1.47 24.48 -0.46
N PRO A 238 -1.60 25.77 -0.82
CA PRO A 238 -0.46 26.56 -1.31
C PRO A 238 0.73 26.54 -0.35
N GLY A 239 1.93 26.27 -0.87
CA GLY A 239 3.13 26.16 -0.06
C GLY A 239 3.31 24.79 0.63
N ALA A 240 2.44 23.83 0.38
CA ALA A 240 2.60 22.50 0.94
C ALA A 240 3.74 21.70 0.30
N ILE A 241 4.33 20.82 1.11
CA ILE A 241 5.27 19.78 0.72
C ILE A 241 4.89 18.47 1.42
N GLY A 242 4.90 17.36 0.70
CA GLY A 242 4.59 16.03 1.23
C GLY A 242 5.36 14.95 0.50
N TYR A 243 5.27 13.72 1.02
CA TYR A 243 5.91 12.55 0.42
C TYR A 243 4.87 11.44 0.21
N PHE A 244 4.91 10.82 -0.94
CA PHE A 244 4.02 9.73 -1.35
C PHE A 244 4.65 8.97 -2.52
N GLU A 245 4.10 7.82 -2.86
CA GLU A 245 4.56 7.04 -4.00
C GLU A 245 4.35 7.81 -5.33
N LEU A 246 5.25 7.61 -6.29
CA LEU A 246 5.34 8.36 -7.55
C LEU A 246 4.05 8.32 -8.38
N ALA A 247 3.34 7.17 -8.41
CA ALA A 247 2.08 7.06 -9.16
C ALA A 247 1.05 8.09 -8.71
N TYR A 248 0.99 8.44 -7.41
CA TYR A 248 0.09 9.49 -6.94
C TYR A 248 0.48 10.89 -7.44
N ALA A 249 1.79 11.17 -7.56
CA ALA A 249 2.25 12.42 -8.16
C ALA A 249 1.82 12.52 -9.62
N LYS A 250 2.04 11.43 -10.38
CA LYS A 250 1.71 11.36 -11.82
C LYS A 250 0.21 11.44 -12.08
N GLN A 251 -0.58 10.62 -11.39
CA GLN A 251 -2.04 10.58 -11.56
C GLN A 251 -2.72 11.91 -11.24
N ASN A 252 -2.14 12.68 -10.32
CA ASN A 252 -2.70 13.94 -9.85
C ASN A 252 -1.96 15.18 -10.39
N ASN A 253 -1.00 15.02 -11.31
CA ASN A 253 -0.19 16.10 -11.88
C ASN A 253 0.50 16.96 -10.81
N ILE A 254 0.98 16.35 -9.72
CA ILE A 254 1.70 17.04 -8.66
C ILE A 254 3.16 17.20 -9.06
N LYS A 255 3.67 18.43 -8.98
CA LYS A 255 5.09 18.71 -9.17
C LYS A 255 5.91 18.00 -8.09
N SER A 256 7.00 17.37 -8.51
CA SER A 256 7.92 16.66 -7.60
C SER A 256 9.31 17.29 -7.65
N ALA A 257 9.94 17.46 -6.49
CA ALA A 257 11.27 18.04 -6.39
C ALA A 257 12.34 17.11 -7.00
N LEU A 258 13.34 17.73 -7.60
CA LEU A 258 14.59 17.07 -7.95
C LEU A 258 15.44 16.95 -6.69
N LEU A 259 15.89 15.75 -6.35
CA LEU A 259 16.70 15.50 -5.16
C LEU A 259 18.15 15.26 -5.52
N LYS A 260 19.06 15.85 -4.73
CA LYS A 260 20.48 15.58 -4.85
C LYS A 260 20.78 14.17 -4.34
N ASN A 261 21.26 13.29 -5.22
CA ASN A 261 21.62 11.91 -4.89
C ASN A 261 23.05 11.78 -4.34
N ALA A 262 23.46 10.57 -3.97
CA ALA A 262 24.78 10.27 -3.42
C ALA A 262 25.93 10.59 -4.39
N ALA A 263 25.68 10.59 -5.71
CA ALA A 263 26.65 11.00 -6.73
C ALA A 263 26.69 12.54 -6.96
N GLY A 264 25.90 13.31 -6.20
CA GLY A 264 25.82 14.77 -6.30
C GLY A 264 24.96 15.28 -7.46
N LYS A 265 24.24 14.42 -8.16
CA LYS A 265 23.34 14.79 -9.26
C LYS A 265 21.95 15.11 -8.73
N PHE A 266 21.26 16.07 -9.36
CA PHE A 266 19.84 16.31 -9.10
C PHE A 266 19.01 15.43 -10.02
N VAL A 267 18.25 14.51 -9.42
CA VAL A 267 17.42 13.51 -10.12
C VAL A 267 15.96 13.59 -9.66
N GLY A 268 15.03 13.43 -10.60
CA GLY A 268 13.60 13.35 -10.31
C GLY A 268 13.15 11.93 -9.95
N PRO A 269 11.99 11.78 -9.30
CA PRO A 269 11.42 10.47 -9.04
C PRO A 269 10.95 9.84 -10.36
N THR A 270 11.50 8.67 -10.70
CA THR A 270 11.14 7.86 -11.86
C THR A 270 11.23 6.37 -11.53
N ALA A 271 10.50 5.54 -12.25
CA ALA A 271 10.63 4.08 -12.15
C ALA A 271 12.08 3.64 -12.46
N ALA A 272 12.70 4.22 -13.49
CA ALA A 272 14.09 3.94 -13.85
C ALA A 272 15.07 4.34 -12.74
N GLY A 273 14.85 5.50 -12.08
CA GLY A 273 15.66 5.95 -10.94
C GLY A 273 15.51 5.04 -9.71
N ALA A 274 14.31 4.52 -9.46
CA ALA A 274 14.08 3.51 -8.42
C ALA A 274 14.74 2.17 -8.77
N ALA A 275 14.66 1.73 -10.04
CA ALA A 275 15.35 0.54 -10.51
C ALA A 275 16.88 0.66 -10.37
N ALA A 276 17.45 1.81 -10.77
CA ALA A 276 18.88 2.10 -10.61
C ALA A 276 19.32 2.06 -9.13
N ALA A 277 18.51 2.60 -8.22
CA ALA A 277 18.76 2.54 -6.78
C ALA A 277 18.69 1.09 -6.25
N GLY A 278 17.76 0.29 -6.75
CA GLY A 278 17.57 -1.11 -6.35
C GLY A 278 18.58 -2.09 -6.98
N ALA A 279 19.23 -1.75 -8.08
CA ALA A 279 20.12 -2.67 -8.81
C ALA A 279 21.27 -3.22 -7.95
N GLY A 280 21.85 -2.39 -7.07
CA GLY A 280 22.87 -2.83 -6.11
C GLY A 280 22.33 -3.74 -5.01
N SER A 281 21.03 -3.67 -4.71
CA SER A 281 20.41 -4.49 -3.67
C SER A 281 20.13 -5.91 -4.13
N ALA A 282 19.90 -6.13 -5.42
CA ALA A 282 19.63 -7.46 -5.97
C ALA A 282 20.80 -8.43 -5.77
N SER A 283 22.02 -7.95 -5.99
CA SER A 283 23.25 -8.76 -5.78
C SER A 283 23.59 -9.01 -4.30
N ASN A 284 23.02 -8.23 -3.39
CA ASN A 284 23.26 -8.33 -1.95
C ASN A 284 21.99 -8.64 -1.18
N MET A 285 20.98 -9.18 -1.83
CA MET A 285 19.71 -9.52 -1.19
C MET A 285 19.92 -10.55 -0.07
N PRO A 286 19.52 -10.27 1.18
CA PRO A 286 19.60 -11.25 2.25
C PRO A 286 18.63 -12.42 2.01
N ALA A 287 18.91 -13.58 2.64
CA ALA A 287 18.12 -14.79 2.45
C ALA A 287 16.64 -14.64 2.85
N ASP A 288 16.35 -13.72 3.76
CA ASP A 288 14.98 -13.39 4.20
C ASP A 288 14.30 -12.28 3.38
N LEU A 289 14.94 -11.84 2.29
CA LEU A 289 14.47 -10.83 1.33
C LEU A 289 14.15 -9.45 1.93
N LYS A 290 14.70 -9.12 3.09
CA LYS A 290 14.42 -7.87 3.83
C LYS A 290 15.42 -6.77 3.53
N ALA A 291 15.76 -6.56 2.26
CA ALA A 291 16.67 -5.50 1.87
C ALA A 291 16.03 -4.11 1.98
N VAL A 292 16.73 -3.20 2.65
CA VAL A 292 16.36 -1.77 2.69
C VAL A 292 17.47 -0.98 2.04
N PHE A 293 17.13 -0.15 1.06
CA PHE A 293 18.09 0.71 0.37
C PHE A 293 17.53 2.13 0.25
N VAL A 294 18.29 3.09 0.72
CA VAL A 294 18.03 4.52 0.53
C VAL A 294 19.35 5.19 0.24
N ASN A 295 19.34 6.31 -0.46
CA ASN A 295 20.55 7.03 -0.86
C ASN A 295 21.59 6.13 -1.55
N ALA A 296 21.11 5.20 -2.38
CA ALA A 296 21.95 4.26 -3.10
C ALA A 296 22.95 5.00 -4.03
N PRO A 297 24.16 4.44 -4.24
CA PRO A 297 25.13 5.02 -5.15
C PRO A 297 24.63 4.95 -6.61
N GLY A 298 25.22 5.80 -7.47
CA GLY A 298 24.90 5.83 -8.91
C GLY A 298 24.37 7.19 -9.33
N GLU A 299 24.75 7.64 -10.53
CA GLU A 299 24.35 8.95 -11.06
C GLU A 299 22.85 9.04 -11.33
N GLU A 300 22.22 7.95 -11.75
CA GLU A 300 20.79 7.85 -12.06
C GLU A 300 19.93 7.39 -10.87
N SER A 301 20.56 6.97 -9.74
CA SER A 301 19.86 6.44 -8.58
C SER A 301 19.01 7.51 -7.91
N TYR A 302 17.69 7.28 -7.81
CA TYR A 302 16.81 8.16 -7.05
C TYR A 302 16.97 7.87 -5.53
N PRO A 303 17.22 8.88 -4.70
CA PRO A 303 17.69 8.65 -3.33
C PRO A 303 16.63 8.11 -2.36
N ILE A 304 15.35 8.31 -2.65
CA ILE A 304 14.23 7.87 -1.79
C ILE A 304 13.45 6.78 -2.51
N ALA A 305 14.05 5.61 -2.62
CA ALA A 305 13.43 4.43 -3.24
C ALA A 305 13.45 3.25 -2.28
N GLY A 306 12.56 2.29 -2.48
CA GLY A 306 12.48 1.10 -1.65
C GLY A 306 11.64 -0.01 -2.28
N PHE A 307 11.76 -1.21 -1.71
CA PHE A 307 10.86 -2.31 -1.99
C PHE A 307 9.52 -2.13 -1.28
N SER A 308 8.51 -2.81 -1.79
CA SER A 308 7.32 -3.20 -1.05
C SER A 308 7.14 -4.71 -1.07
N TRP A 309 6.55 -5.24 0.00
CA TRP A 309 6.41 -6.68 0.24
C TRP A 309 4.96 -7.06 0.45
N ILE A 310 4.59 -8.24 -0.04
CA ILE A 310 3.49 -9.01 0.53
C ILE A 310 4.07 -9.90 1.63
N ILE A 311 3.41 -9.96 2.78
CA ILE A 311 3.81 -10.72 3.96
C ILE A 311 2.71 -11.74 4.25
N VAL A 312 3.07 -13.02 4.31
CA VAL A 312 2.13 -14.12 4.54
C VAL A 312 2.67 -15.08 5.59
N TYR A 313 1.80 -15.80 6.27
CA TYR A 313 2.23 -16.92 7.09
C TYR A 313 2.78 -18.06 6.23
N GLN A 314 3.88 -18.67 6.67
CA GLN A 314 4.49 -19.79 5.96
C GLN A 314 3.57 -21.04 5.94
N ASN A 315 2.81 -21.25 7.01
CA ASN A 315 1.91 -22.39 7.13
C ASN A 315 0.46 -21.95 6.87
N GLN A 316 -0.06 -22.26 5.70
CA GLN A 316 -1.43 -22.00 5.27
C GLN A 316 -2.35 -23.14 5.73
N LYS A 317 -3.30 -22.81 6.61
CA LYS A 317 -4.21 -23.81 7.24
C LYS A 317 -5.33 -24.25 6.30
N ASP A 318 -5.83 -23.36 5.46
CA ASP A 318 -6.87 -23.62 4.47
C ASP A 318 -6.21 -24.02 3.15
N ALA A 319 -6.48 -25.23 2.66
CA ALA A 319 -5.85 -25.74 1.45
C ALA A 319 -6.23 -24.95 0.18
N ALA A 320 -7.49 -24.53 0.05
CA ALA A 320 -7.96 -23.79 -1.13
C ALA A 320 -7.38 -22.37 -1.14
N LYS A 321 -7.46 -21.64 -0.01
CA LYS A 321 -6.86 -20.32 0.13
C LYS A 321 -5.34 -20.36 0.04
N GLY A 322 -4.70 -21.35 0.66
CA GLY A 322 -3.25 -21.52 0.62
C GLY A 322 -2.73 -21.72 -0.80
N LYS A 323 -3.40 -22.60 -1.57
CA LYS A 323 -3.07 -22.76 -3.00
C LYS A 323 -3.27 -21.47 -3.78
N ALA A 324 -4.41 -20.81 -3.62
CA ALA A 324 -4.70 -19.53 -4.29
C ALA A 324 -3.69 -18.45 -3.92
N MET A 325 -3.23 -18.41 -2.65
CA MET A 325 -2.20 -17.48 -2.17
C MET A 325 -0.86 -17.73 -2.88
N VAL A 326 -0.40 -18.97 -2.94
CA VAL A 326 0.84 -19.33 -3.64
C VAL A 326 0.77 -18.98 -5.12
N ASP A 327 -0.35 -19.29 -5.78
CA ASP A 327 -0.56 -18.98 -7.20
C ASP A 327 -0.62 -17.45 -7.44
N MET A 328 -1.29 -16.70 -6.55
CA MET A 328 -1.33 -15.24 -6.60
C MET A 328 0.07 -14.64 -6.43
N LEU A 329 0.84 -15.08 -5.44
CA LEU A 329 2.20 -14.59 -5.21
C LEU A 329 3.09 -14.86 -6.43
N LYS A 330 3.07 -16.07 -6.97
CA LYS A 330 3.80 -16.41 -8.21
C LYS A 330 3.39 -15.48 -9.36
N TYR A 331 2.09 -15.23 -9.52
CA TYR A 331 1.59 -14.31 -10.55
C TYR A 331 2.12 -12.88 -10.34
N VAL A 332 2.04 -12.35 -9.13
CA VAL A 332 2.49 -10.98 -8.80
C VAL A 332 3.97 -10.79 -9.12
N VAL A 333 4.83 -11.72 -8.72
CA VAL A 333 6.29 -11.59 -8.90
C VAL A 333 6.78 -11.96 -10.31
N THR A 334 5.89 -12.49 -11.18
CA THR A 334 6.23 -12.84 -12.57
C THR A 334 5.38 -12.05 -13.56
N THR A 335 4.25 -12.62 -14.00
CA THR A 335 3.34 -12.01 -14.99
C THR A 335 2.85 -10.62 -14.57
N GLY A 336 2.60 -10.41 -13.28
CA GLY A 336 2.16 -9.13 -12.73
C GLY A 336 3.16 -7.99 -12.93
N GLN A 337 4.45 -8.30 -13.09
CA GLN A 337 5.51 -7.29 -13.27
C GLN A 337 5.35 -6.46 -14.55
N GLN A 338 4.65 -6.97 -15.56
CA GLN A 338 4.34 -6.21 -16.79
C GLN A 338 3.53 -4.92 -16.53
N PHE A 339 2.86 -4.83 -15.37
CA PHE A 339 2.06 -3.66 -15.01
C PHE A 339 2.85 -2.60 -14.24
N ALA A 340 4.10 -2.89 -13.83
CA ALA A 340 4.88 -2.00 -12.99
C ALA A 340 5.24 -0.69 -13.73
N GLU A 341 6.01 -0.75 -14.82
CA GLU A 341 6.46 0.43 -15.55
C GLU A 341 5.31 1.32 -16.05
N PRO A 342 4.20 0.78 -16.64
CA PRO A 342 3.07 1.61 -17.06
C PRO A 342 2.40 2.40 -15.93
N LEU A 343 2.64 2.01 -14.66
CA LEU A 343 2.11 2.64 -13.47
C LEU A 343 3.18 3.37 -12.64
N ASP A 344 4.33 3.66 -13.24
CA ASP A 344 5.46 4.39 -12.64
C ASP A 344 6.18 3.62 -11.49
N TYR A 345 6.02 2.28 -11.41
CA TYR A 345 6.82 1.41 -10.53
C TYR A 345 7.99 0.79 -11.27
N ALA A 346 9.04 0.47 -10.55
CA ALA A 346 10.13 -0.33 -11.08
C ALA A 346 9.81 -1.83 -10.94
N PRO A 347 9.86 -2.60 -12.03
CA PRO A 347 9.70 -4.04 -11.95
C PRO A 347 10.86 -4.66 -11.15
N LEU A 348 10.59 -5.78 -10.50
CA LEU A 348 11.61 -6.53 -9.79
C LEU A 348 12.70 -7.03 -10.74
N PRO A 349 14.00 -6.89 -10.39
CA PRO A 349 15.08 -7.56 -11.11
C PRO A 349 14.85 -9.08 -11.18
N LYS A 350 15.32 -9.69 -12.25
CA LYS A 350 15.12 -11.15 -12.46
C LYS A 350 15.68 -11.98 -11.32
N GLU A 351 16.81 -11.58 -10.78
CA GLU A 351 17.46 -12.23 -9.64
C GLU A 351 16.58 -12.20 -8.38
N VAL A 352 15.87 -11.09 -8.15
CA VAL A 352 14.91 -10.95 -7.03
C VAL A 352 13.68 -11.82 -7.28
N GLN A 353 13.14 -11.83 -8.51
CA GLN A 353 12.02 -12.72 -8.87
C GLN A 353 12.35 -14.19 -8.63
N ASP A 354 13.59 -14.63 -8.97
CA ASP A 354 14.03 -15.99 -8.75
C ASP A 354 14.20 -16.35 -7.26
N LEU A 355 14.61 -15.38 -6.45
CA LEU A 355 14.64 -15.53 -4.99
C LEU A 355 13.23 -15.58 -4.39
N ASP A 356 12.31 -14.75 -4.89
CA ASP A 356 10.90 -14.76 -4.49
C ASP A 356 10.25 -16.12 -4.77
N LEU A 357 10.47 -16.69 -5.96
CA LEU A 357 9.93 -18.00 -6.29
C LEU A 357 10.45 -19.10 -5.35
N LYS A 358 11.71 -19.01 -4.90
CA LYS A 358 12.27 -19.92 -3.89
C LYS A 358 11.61 -19.70 -2.52
N ALA A 359 11.42 -18.45 -2.11
CA ALA A 359 10.75 -18.13 -0.86
C ALA A 359 9.28 -18.58 -0.87
N ILE A 360 8.56 -18.35 -1.97
CA ILE A 360 7.17 -18.79 -2.16
C ILE A 360 7.08 -20.34 -2.10
N ALA A 361 8.06 -21.06 -2.62
CA ALA A 361 8.09 -22.52 -2.54
C ALA A 361 8.24 -23.05 -1.09
N THR A 362 8.66 -22.23 -0.13
CA THR A 362 8.70 -22.63 1.29
C THR A 362 7.32 -22.55 1.98
N ILE A 363 6.31 -22.01 1.31
CA ILE A 363 4.96 -21.92 1.88
C ILE A 363 4.30 -23.28 1.88
N ASN A 364 3.94 -23.76 3.07
CA ASN A 364 3.28 -25.05 3.28
C ASN A 364 1.76 -24.87 3.19
N VAL A 365 1.10 -25.62 2.32
CA VAL A 365 -0.36 -25.62 2.20
C VAL A 365 -0.91 -26.89 2.83
N ALA A 366 -1.74 -26.77 3.84
CA ALA A 366 -2.33 -27.89 4.59
C ALA A 366 -1.28 -28.93 5.06
N GLY A 367 -0.11 -28.45 5.46
CA GLY A 367 0.99 -29.30 5.97
C GLY A 367 1.91 -29.90 4.91
N GLN A 368 1.72 -29.55 3.62
CA GLN A 368 2.60 -29.98 2.52
C GLN A 368 3.35 -28.79 1.92
N ALA A 369 4.67 -28.93 1.72
CA ALA A 369 5.46 -27.95 0.97
C ALA A 369 5.02 -27.90 -0.50
N GLN A 370 5.00 -26.73 -1.09
CA GLN A 370 4.70 -26.58 -2.52
C GLN A 370 5.94 -26.94 -3.35
N GLN A 371 5.76 -27.80 -4.34
CA GLN A 371 6.81 -28.21 -5.30
C GLN A 371 7.00 -27.16 -6.39
#